data_079713344c3bf559ad547d3bf44701e0
#
_entry.id   079713344c3bf559ad547d3bf44701e0
#
_cell.length_a   1.000
_cell.length_b   1.000
_cell.length_c   1.000
_cell.angle_alpha   90.00
_cell.angle_beta   90.00
_cell.angle_gamma   90.00
#
_symmetry.space_group_name_H-M   'P 1'
#
loop_
_entity.id
_entity.type
_entity.pdbx_description
1 polymer ?
#
loop_
_entity_poly.entity_id
_entity_poly.type
_entity_poly.pdbx_seq_one_letter_code
_entity_poly.pdbx_strand_id
1 'polypeptide(L)'
;MTDGEKVARKAQGYVGVREVPMGSNRGPQVEKWQKPWGMGTGWPWCAAFADAIYKEAGVSDDGIGHPSTAVMYERAKAQGAIAKRPYPGAYILWPGIHVGIIVRDLGGGVCLTVEGNAGDGVRYKRRAYGSAVIVAPKAVRDHRSAAPARRYYLEDVGAKPRFVGPWKKKGQRERALRNVKGFIRRVRVGDKYAAYVGPRRVYGPWSTAAARNRAKSVLEGRIGRRLRPYSRAVKSVTADDMGKVD
;
A
#
# COMPACT_ATOMS: atom_id res chain seq x y z
N MET A 1 1.38 -6.04 13.42
CA MET A 1 1.23 -4.69 12.84
C MET A 1 2.48 -3.92 13.21
N THR A 2 3.19 -3.37 12.24
CA THR A 2 4.37 -2.53 12.46
C THR A 2 3.97 -1.13 12.92
N ASP A 3 4.90 -0.35 13.47
CA ASP A 3 4.58 1.04 13.87
C ASP A 3 4.19 1.88 12.66
N GLY A 4 4.83 1.69 11.51
CA GLY A 4 4.41 2.35 10.28
C GLY A 4 2.99 1.98 9.84
N GLU A 5 2.59 0.73 9.98
CA GLU A 5 1.21 0.31 9.71
C GLU A 5 0.20 0.88 10.72
N LYS A 6 0.61 1.08 12.00
CA LYS A 6 -0.24 1.76 13.00
C LYS A 6 -0.50 3.22 12.60
N VAL A 7 0.57 3.94 12.22
CA VAL A 7 0.48 5.33 11.75
C VAL A 7 -0.42 5.42 10.51
N ALA A 8 -0.16 4.59 9.49
CA ALA A 8 -0.96 4.58 8.27
C ALA A 8 -2.45 4.29 8.55
N ARG A 9 -2.74 3.29 9.40
CA ARG A 9 -4.12 2.95 9.79
C ARG A 9 -4.79 4.09 10.57
N LYS A 10 -4.06 4.74 11.47
CA LYS A 10 -4.59 5.89 12.22
C LYS A 10 -4.99 7.01 11.25
N ALA A 11 -4.13 7.36 10.27
CA ALA A 11 -4.44 8.35 9.24
C ALA A 11 -5.68 7.98 8.42
N GLN A 12 -5.80 6.72 8.03
CA GLN A 12 -6.96 6.21 7.27
C GLN A 12 -8.29 6.37 8.03
N GLY A 13 -8.27 6.26 9.36
CA GLY A 13 -9.46 6.45 10.21
C GLY A 13 -10.06 7.86 10.16
N TYR A 14 -9.32 8.83 9.65
CA TYR A 14 -9.78 10.21 9.53
C TYR A 14 -10.21 10.60 8.11
N VAL A 15 -10.11 9.70 7.14
CA VAL A 15 -10.56 9.98 5.77
C VAL A 15 -12.04 10.35 5.77
N GLY A 16 -12.36 11.47 5.14
CA GLY A 16 -13.70 12.04 5.10
C GLY A 16 -13.94 13.19 6.09
N VAL A 17 -13.03 13.43 7.04
CA VAL A 17 -13.06 14.66 7.85
C VAL A 17 -12.94 15.87 6.93
N ARG A 18 -13.76 16.89 7.16
CA ARG A 18 -13.82 18.10 6.33
C ARG A 18 -13.71 19.35 7.19
N GLU A 19 -13.32 20.42 6.53
CA GLU A 19 -13.41 21.77 7.09
C GLU A 19 -14.86 22.21 7.25
N VAL A 20 -15.10 23.03 8.26
CA VAL A 20 -16.40 23.62 8.56
C VAL A 20 -16.18 25.09 8.97
N PRO A 21 -16.62 26.04 8.13
CA PRO A 21 -17.08 25.88 6.76
C PRO A 21 -15.96 25.45 5.80
N MET A 22 -16.33 24.93 4.63
CA MET A 22 -15.40 24.53 3.58
C MET A 22 -14.50 25.69 3.15
N GLY A 23 -13.22 25.42 2.90
CA GLY A 23 -12.23 26.42 2.49
C GLY A 23 -11.74 27.34 3.63
N SER A 24 -12.16 27.08 4.87
CA SER A 24 -11.84 27.96 6.02
C SER A 24 -10.59 27.56 6.78
N ASN A 25 -10.00 26.40 6.52
CA ASN A 25 -8.98 25.76 7.37
C ASN A 25 -9.44 25.61 8.83
N ARG A 26 -10.73 25.45 9.08
CA ARG A 26 -11.36 25.36 10.39
C ARG A 26 -12.24 24.12 10.52
N GLY A 27 -12.70 23.89 11.72
CA GLY A 27 -13.65 22.82 12.05
C GLY A 27 -13.26 22.09 13.31
N PRO A 28 -14.23 21.46 13.98
CA PRO A 28 -13.99 20.86 15.30
C PRO A 28 -12.81 19.90 15.37
N GLN A 29 -12.60 19.10 14.33
CA GLN A 29 -11.49 18.17 14.28
C GLN A 29 -10.19 18.83 13.80
N VAL A 30 -10.26 19.75 12.85
CA VAL A 30 -9.10 20.50 12.35
C VAL A 30 -8.47 21.31 13.47
N GLU A 31 -9.30 22.03 14.22
CA GLU A 31 -8.86 22.88 15.34
C GLU A 31 -8.24 22.04 16.49
N LYS A 32 -8.67 20.78 16.70
CA LYS A 32 -8.01 19.87 17.64
C LYS A 32 -6.57 19.56 17.26
N TRP A 33 -6.27 19.43 15.95
CA TRP A 33 -4.90 19.19 15.48
C TRP A 33 -4.04 20.46 15.50
N GLN A 34 -4.65 21.63 15.29
CA GLN A 34 -3.95 22.92 15.32
C GLN A 34 -3.65 23.40 16.73
N LYS A 35 -4.55 23.16 17.69
CA LYS A 35 -4.47 23.67 19.07
C LYS A 35 -3.15 23.35 19.80
N PRO A 36 -2.58 22.12 19.75
CA PRO A 36 -1.33 21.81 20.45
C PRO A 36 -0.14 22.63 19.99
N TRP A 37 -0.24 23.24 18.81
CA TRP A 37 0.82 24.09 18.23
C TRP A 37 0.58 25.59 18.45
N GLY A 38 -0.45 25.98 19.17
CA GLY A 38 -0.81 27.38 19.32
C GLY A 38 -1.21 28.05 17.99
N MET A 39 -1.56 27.26 16.99
CA MET A 39 -1.96 27.80 15.69
C MET A 39 -3.29 28.53 15.83
N GLY A 40 -3.35 29.71 15.22
CA GLY A 40 -4.61 30.42 15.03
C GLY A 40 -5.56 29.67 14.09
N THR A 41 -6.85 30.03 14.12
CA THR A 41 -7.83 29.49 13.18
C THR A 41 -7.55 29.98 11.75
N GLY A 42 -7.83 29.12 10.76
CA GLY A 42 -7.65 29.47 9.36
C GLY A 42 -6.25 29.21 8.78
N TRP A 43 -5.34 28.62 9.53
CA TRP A 43 -4.01 28.25 9.06
C TRP A 43 -4.02 26.89 8.35
N PRO A 44 -3.18 26.69 7.30
CA PRO A 44 -3.00 25.39 6.67
C PRO A 44 -2.62 24.33 7.69
N TRP A 45 -3.27 23.17 7.65
CA TRP A 45 -3.20 22.18 8.71
C TRP A 45 -2.66 20.80 8.30
N CYS A 46 -2.13 20.65 7.08
CA CYS A 46 -1.58 19.39 6.62
C CYS A 46 -0.49 18.83 7.56
N ALA A 47 0.40 19.68 8.03
CA ALA A 47 1.49 19.28 8.91
C ALA A 47 1.00 19.04 10.36
N ALA A 48 0.07 19.84 10.86
CA ALA A 48 -0.56 19.61 12.17
C ALA A 48 -1.32 18.28 12.20
N PHE A 49 -2.02 17.94 11.11
CA PHE A 49 -2.64 16.61 10.94
C PHE A 49 -1.59 15.50 11.00
N ALA A 50 -0.55 15.60 10.17
CA ALA A 50 0.46 14.55 10.06
C ALA A 50 1.18 14.28 11.41
N ASP A 51 1.50 15.33 12.17
CA ASP A 51 2.05 15.22 13.51
C ASP A 51 1.07 14.60 14.51
N ALA A 52 -0.19 15.02 14.49
CA ALA A 52 -1.21 14.47 15.37
C ALA A 52 -1.42 12.95 15.13
N ILE A 53 -1.34 12.50 13.88
CA ILE A 53 -1.45 11.08 13.55
C ILE A 53 -0.37 10.25 14.23
N TYR A 54 0.88 10.69 14.27
CA TYR A 54 1.95 9.98 14.96
C TYR A 54 1.71 9.94 16.48
N LYS A 55 1.34 11.06 17.08
CA LYS A 55 0.99 11.15 18.50
C LYS A 55 -0.16 10.20 18.87
N GLU A 56 -1.23 10.23 18.11
CA GLU A 56 -2.39 9.38 18.33
C GLU A 56 -2.14 7.89 18.05
N ALA A 57 -1.19 7.56 17.19
CA ALA A 57 -0.75 6.21 16.95
C ALA A 57 0.18 5.68 18.06
N GLY A 58 0.65 6.54 18.97
CA GLY A 58 1.63 6.22 20.01
C GLY A 58 2.99 5.82 19.42
N VAL A 59 3.37 6.42 18.29
CA VAL A 59 4.61 6.12 17.56
C VAL A 59 5.48 7.37 17.55
N SER A 60 6.77 7.20 17.89
CA SER A 60 7.73 8.30 17.80
C SER A 60 8.01 8.66 16.34
N ASP A 61 8.01 9.95 16.07
CA ASP A 61 8.49 10.50 14.79
C ASP A 61 9.88 11.14 14.90
N ASP A 62 10.63 10.82 15.97
CA ASP A 62 11.96 11.33 16.29
C ASP A 62 12.00 12.87 16.44
N GLY A 63 10.88 13.49 16.81
CA GLY A 63 10.76 14.94 16.95
C GLY A 63 10.72 15.69 15.61
N ILE A 64 10.42 15.00 14.52
CA ILE A 64 10.33 15.59 13.17
C ILE A 64 9.07 16.44 13.03
N GLY A 65 7.95 16.02 13.63
CA GLY A 65 6.67 16.71 13.56
C GLY A 65 6.77 18.19 13.91
N HIS A 66 6.12 19.00 13.09
CA HIS A 66 6.06 20.46 13.27
C HIS A 66 4.96 21.02 12.34
N PRO A 67 4.26 22.11 12.70
CA PRO A 67 3.23 22.70 11.84
C PRO A 67 3.77 23.33 10.54
N SER A 68 5.08 23.53 10.43
CA SER A 68 5.74 23.96 9.20
C SER A 68 6.47 22.81 8.53
N THR A 69 6.10 22.52 7.27
CA THR A 69 6.73 21.47 6.46
C THR A 69 8.19 21.77 6.11
N ALA A 70 8.59 23.03 6.08
CA ALA A 70 10.00 23.41 5.92
C ALA A 70 10.82 23.01 7.17
N VAL A 71 10.30 23.28 8.38
CA VAL A 71 10.96 22.85 9.63
C VAL A 71 11.00 21.34 9.75
N MET A 72 9.93 20.63 9.36
CA MET A 72 9.93 19.16 9.29
C MET A 72 11.08 18.63 8.42
N TYR A 73 11.33 19.26 7.28
CA TYR A 73 12.42 18.86 6.39
C TYR A 73 13.80 19.02 7.05
N GLU A 74 14.05 20.18 7.68
CA GLU A 74 15.33 20.41 8.36
C GLU A 74 15.55 19.43 9.53
N ARG A 75 14.53 19.18 10.32
CA ARG A 75 14.57 18.16 11.38
C ARG A 75 14.82 16.76 10.82
N ALA A 76 14.14 16.40 9.73
CA ALA A 76 14.33 15.11 9.08
C ALA A 76 15.77 14.92 8.56
N LYS A 77 16.40 15.96 8.04
CA LYS A 77 17.82 15.95 7.67
C LYS A 77 18.72 15.74 8.89
N ALA A 78 18.50 16.51 9.94
CA ALA A 78 19.28 16.42 11.17
C ALA A 78 19.20 15.03 11.81
N GLN A 79 18.03 14.38 11.74
CA GLN A 79 17.79 13.02 12.24
C GLN A 79 18.21 11.90 11.26
N GLY A 80 18.74 12.24 10.09
CA GLY A 80 19.07 11.25 9.06
C GLY A 80 17.85 10.42 8.61
N ALA A 81 16.64 11.01 8.66
CA ALA A 81 15.38 10.35 8.39
C ALA A 81 14.97 10.38 6.91
N ILE A 82 15.78 10.97 6.03
CA ILE A 82 15.51 10.99 4.58
C ILE A 82 15.66 9.58 4.02
N ALA A 83 14.64 9.10 3.33
CA ALA A 83 14.59 7.75 2.78
C ALA A 83 14.51 7.76 1.25
N LYS A 84 15.06 6.72 0.61
CA LYS A 84 15.06 6.57 -0.86
C LYS A 84 13.78 5.94 -1.41
N ARG A 85 12.95 5.38 -0.55
CA ARG A 85 11.72 4.67 -0.95
C ARG A 85 10.60 4.91 0.06
N PRO A 86 9.32 4.79 -0.35
CA PRO A 86 8.20 4.95 0.55
C PRO A 86 8.07 3.75 1.52
N TYR A 87 7.66 4.05 2.75
CA TYR A 87 7.30 3.07 3.78
C TYR A 87 5.88 3.41 4.28
N PRO A 88 5.05 2.43 4.63
CA PRO A 88 3.81 2.71 5.35
C PRO A 88 4.09 3.54 6.60
N GLY A 89 3.32 4.58 6.82
CA GLY A 89 3.49 5.50 7.94
C GLY A 89 4.53 6.60 7.74
N ALA A 90 5.43 6.50 6.76
CA ALA A 90 6.37 7.58 6.46
C ALA A 90 5.65 8.84 5.96
N TYR A 91 6.27 9.99 6.17
CA TYR A 91 5.81 11.23 5.54
C TYR A 91 6.23 11.26 4.07
N ILE A 92 5.36 11.76 3.22
CA ILE A 92 5.70 12.30 1.91
C ILE A 92 5.65 13.81 2.02
N LEU A 93 6.76 14.48 1.77
CA LEU A 93 6.98 15.88 2.15
C LEU A 93 7.39 16.71 0.94
N TRP A 94 6.74 17.81 0.73
CA TRP A 94 7.15 18.93 -0.11
C TRP A 94 7.47 20.11 0.79
N PRO A 95 8.76 20.40 1.07
CA PRO A 95 9.16 21.42 2.02
C PRO A 95 8.56 22.78 1.71
N GLY A 96 7.97 23.45 2.70
CA GLY A 96 7.28 24.73 2.54
C GLY A 96 5.91 24.65 1.86
N ILE A 97 5.49 23.48 1.40
CA ILE A 97 4.27 23.34 0.58
C ILE A 97 3.26 22.39 1.25
N HIS A 98 3.62 21.12 1.45
CA HIS A 98 2.64 20.10 1.85
C HIS A 98 3.29 18.86 2.50
N VAL A 99 2.47 18.07 3.20
CA VAL A 99 2.86 16.77 3.74
C VAL A 99 1.66 15.82 3.78
N GLY A 100 1.93 14.55 3.54
CA GLY A 100 0.98 13.46 3.73
C GLY A 100 1.61 12.27 4.45
N ILE A 101 0.76 11.31 4.85
CA ILE A 101 1.17 10.03 5.43
C ILE A 101 1.08 8.95 4.33
N ILE A 102 2.16 8.22 4.11
CA ILE A 102 2.19 7.13 3.14
C ILE A 102 1.44 5.93 3.70
N VAL A 103 0.48 5.41 2.95
CA VAL A 103 -0.24 4.18 3.26
C VAL A 103 0.49 2.97 2.69
N ARG A 104 0.92 3.07 1.43
CA ARG A 104 1.67 1.99 0.75
C ARG A 104 2.35 2.48 -0.51
N ASP A 105 3.39 1.77 -0.91
CA ASP A 105 4.00 1.86 -2.23
C ASP A 105 3.10 1.15 -3.26
N LEU A 106 2.78 1.82 -4.36
CA LEU A 106 2.03 1.25 -5.48
C LEU A 106 2.95 0.72 -6.58
N GLY A 107 4.25 0.98 -6.46
CA GLY A 107 5.25 0.73 -7.51
C GLY A 107 5.24 1.81 -8.59
N GLY A 108 6.22 1.74 -9.51
CA GLY A 108 6.32 2.68 -10.62
C GLY A 108 6.55 4.14 -10.20
N GLY A 109 7.14 4.38 -9.02
CA GLY A 109 7.39 5.74 -8.51
C GLY A 109 6.16 6.42 -7.89
N VAL A 110 5.09 5.67 -7.60
CA VAL A 110 3.82 6.19 -7.06
C VAL A 110 3.49 5.53 -5.73
N CYS A 111 3.01 6.29 -4.77
CA CYS A 111 2.47 5.78 -3.51
C CYS A 111 1.02 6.25 -3.28
N LEU A 112 0.30 5.49 -2.45
CA LEU A 112 -0.98 5.89 -1.88
C LEU A 112 -0.71 6.60 -0.57
N THR A 113 -1.34 7.75 -0.37
CA THR A 113 -1.21 8.58 0.82
C THR A 113 -2.57 8.88 1.45
N VAL A 114 -2.57 9.28 2.70
CA VAL A 114 -3.66 10.02 3.35
C VAL A 114 -3.13 11.38 3.72
N GLU A 115 -3.83 12.41 3.32
CA GLU A 115 -3.39 13.79 3.43
C GLU A 115 -4.46 14.65 4.09
N GLY A 116 -4.07 15.42 5.10
CA GLY A 116 -4.88 16.51 5.64
C GLY A 116 -4.75 17.78 4.81
N ASN A 117 -5.75 18.64 4.85
CA ASN A 117 -5.81 19.87 4.07
C ASN A 117 -5.66 19.62 2.55
N ALA A 118 -6.24 18.53 2.07
CA ALA A 118 -6.21 18.14 0.67
C ALA A 118 -7.61 18.28 0.06
N GLY A 119 -7.92 19.44 -0.51
CA GLY A 119 -9.28 19.81 -0.96
C GLY A 119 -10.22 19.89 0.23
N ASP A 120 -9.84 20.70 1.20
CA ASP A 120 -10.61 21.08 2.39
C ASP A 120 -10.98 19.88 3.30
N GLY A 121 -10.12 18.87 3.32
CA GLY A 121 -10.40 17.68 4.15
C GLY A 121 -9.26 16.68 4.22
N VAL A 122 -9.53 15.54 4.84
CA VAL A 122 -8.63 14.38 4.87
C VAL A 122 -9.02 13.43 3.75
N ARG A 123 -8.09 13.16 2.83
CA ARG A 123 -8.35 12.36 1.63
C ARG A 123 -7.24 11.39 1.30
N TYR A 124 -7.60 10.32 0.62
CA TYR A 124 -6.63 9.52 -0.13
C TYR A 124 -6.12 10.29 -1.34
N LYS A 125 -4.83 10.17 -1.61
CA LYS A 125 -4.20 10.67 -2.84
C LYS A 125 -3.23 9.63 -3.41
N ARG A 126 -3.08 9.64 -4.72
CA ARG A 126 -2.00 8.94 -5.42
C ARG A 126 -0.93 9.96 -5.76
N ARG A 127 0.27 9.75 -5.23
CA ARG A 127 1.37 10.72 -5.39
C ARG A 127 2.57 10.06 -6.07
N ALA A 128 3.04 10.68 -7.14
CA ALA A 128 4.40 10.42 -7.63
C ALA A 128 5.39 11.01 -6.62
N TYR A 129 6.33 10.18 -6.15
CA TYR A 129 7.25 10.61 -5.10
C TYR A 129 8.62 11.09 -5.62
N GLY A 130 8.83 11.13 -6.95
CA GLY A 130 10.06 11.65 -7.54
C GLY A 130 10.33 13.14 -7.30
N SER A 131 9.27 13.94 -7.04
CA SER A 131 9.38 15.37 -6.70
C SER A 131 9.21 15.65 -5.21
N ALA A 132 9.05 14.62 -4.39
CA ALA A 132 8.84 14.72 -2.96
C ALA A 132 10.03 14.16 -2.17
N VAL A 133 10.13 14.55 -0.91
CA VAL A 133 11.07 13.96 0.05
C VAL A 133 10.31 12.90 0.85
N ILE A 134 10.82 11.67 0.84
CA ILE A 134 10.32 10.64 1.75
C ILE A 134 11.04 10.77 3.07
N VAL A 135 10.28 10.96 4.14
CA VAL A 135 10.81 11.08 5.49
C VAL A 135 10.30 9.89 6.31
N ALA A 136 11.22 9.01 6.68
CA ALA A 136 10.92 7.82 7.46
C ALA A 136 11.59 7.92 8.84
N PRO A 137 10.85 8.27 9.90
CA PRO A 137 11.33 8.20 11.27
C PRO A 137 11.87 6.81 11.60
N LYS A 138 12.76 6.69 12.58
CA LYS A 138 13.41 5.43 12.94
C LYS A 138 12.39 4.33 13.25
N ALA A 139 11.34 4.64 14.00
CA ALA A 139 10.27 3.70 14.32
C ALA A 139 9.56 3.12 13.08
N VAL A 140 9.50 3.90 11.99
CA VAL A 140 8.90 3.45 10.71
C VAL A 140 9.91 2.71 9.83
N ARG A 141 11.18 3.15 9.84
CA ARG A 141 12.24 2.63 8.98
C ARG A 141 12.85 1.34 9.50
N ASP A 142 13.13 1.26 10.81
CA ASP A 142 13.84 0.14 11.43
C ASP A 142 12.95 -1.09 11.62
N HIS A 143 11.63 -0.91 11.62
CA HIS A 143 10.76 -2.01 11.34
C HIS A 143 10.94 -2.39 9.86
N ARG A 144 11.92 -3.24 9.58
CA ARG A 144 11.85 -4.08 8.38
C ARG A 144 10.41 -4.59 8.35
N SER A 145 9.62 -4.12 7.38
CA SER A 145 8.28 -4.65 7.18
C SER A 145 8.46 -6.15 7.23
N ALA A 146 7.90 -6.79 8.24
CA ALA A 146 8.00 -8.23 8.39
C ALA A 146 7.68 -8.75 7.00
N ALA A 147 8.67 -9.39 6.37
CA ALA A 147 8.63 -9.71 4.95
C ALA A 147 7.23 -10.22 4.67
N PRO A 148 6.45 -9.60 3.76
CA PRO A 148 4.99 -9.67 3.74
C PRO A 148 4.58 -11.10 4.00
N ALA A 149 3.77 -11.33 5.04
CA ALA A 149 3.53 -12.66 5.58
C ALA A 149 3.27 -13.60 4.41
N ARG A 150 4.21 -14.51 4.14
CA ARG A 150 4.10 -15.38 2.99
C ARG A 150 3.01 -16.39 3.30
N ARG A 151 1.93 -16.38 2.52
CA ARG A 151 0.99 -17.48 2.51
C ARG A 151 1.44 -18.53 1.52
N TYR A 152 1.31 -19.78 1.92
CA TYR A 152 1.78 -20.94 1.19
C TYR A 152 0.58 -21.66 0.59
N TYR A 153 0.75 -22.13 -0.62
CA TYR A 153 -0.32 -22.76 -1.42
C TYR A 153 0.20 -24.02 -2.08
N LEU A 154 -0.73 -24.85 -2.48
CA LEU A 154 -0.47 -25.96 -3.37
C LEU A 154 -1.28 -25.73 -4.67
N GLU A 155 -0.64 -25.95 -5.79
CA GLU A 155 -1.24 -25.81 -7.11
C GLU A 155 -1.42 -27.18 -7.74
N ASP A 156 -2.64 -27.48 -8.18
CA ASP A 156 -2.92 -28.65 -8.98
C ASP A 156 -2.49 -28.37 -10.43
N VAL A 157 -1.35 -28.92 -10.82
CA VAL A 157 -0.79 -28.79 -12.18
C VAL A 157 -1.22 -29.92 -13.11
N GLY A 158 -2.03 -30.86 -12.63
CA GLY A 158 -2.43 -32.06 -13.37
C GLY A 158 -3.51 -31.87 -14.43
N ALA A 159 -4.15 -30.69 -14.47
CA ALA A 159 -5.08 -30.37 -15.56
C ALA A 159 -4.30 -29.86 -16.78
N LYS A 160 -4.33 -30.58 -17.91
CA LYS A 160 -3.65 -30.13 -19.13
C LYS A 160 -4.15 -28.76 -19.55
N PRO A 161 -3.30 -27.72 -19.61
CA PRO A 161 -3.72 -26.39 -20.03
C PRO A 161 -4.10 -26.42 -21.52
N ARG A 162 -5.21 -25.76 -21.84
CA ARG A 162 -5.65 -25.65 -23.24
C ARG A 162 -4.86 -24.51 -23.90
N PHE A 163 -4.26 -24.81 -25.04
CA PHE A 163 -3.63 -23.82 -25.89
C PHE A 163 -4.69 -22.93 -26.56
N VAL A 164 -4.52 -21.61 -26.49
CA VAL A 164 -5.41 -20.63 -27.11
C VAL A 164 -4.60 -19.59 -27.88
N GLY A 165 -5.12 -19.14 -28.99
CA GLY A 165 -4.41 -18.33 -29.99
C GLY A 165 -4.20 -19.16 -31.26
N PRO A 166 -3.29 -18.74 -32.16
CA PRO A 166 -2.40 -17.58 -32.06
C PRO A 166 -3.05 -16.24 -32.41
N TRP A 167 -2.54 -15.15 -31.85
CA TRP A 167 -2.95 -13.78 -32.18
C TRP A 167 -1.80 -12.99 -32.81
N LYS A 168 -2.13 -12.15 -33.80
CA LYS A 168 -1.12 -11.32 -34.49
C LYS A 168 -0.55 -10.20 -33.60
N LYS A 169 -1.39 -9.62 -32.73
CA LYS A 169 -1.00 -8.51 -31.84
C LYS A 169 -1.14 -8.88 -30.36
N LYS A 170 -0.21 -8.41 -29.53
CA LYS A 170 -0.22 -8.60 -28.07
C LYS A 170 -1.56 -8.14 -27.45
N GLY A 171 -2.09 -7.00 -27.88
CA GLY A 171 -3.35 -6.46 -27.38
C GLY A 171 -4.57 -7.32 -27.66
N GLN A 172 -4.57 -8.10 -28.75
CA GLN A 172 -5.64 -9.08 -29.03
C GLN A 172 -5.61 -10.22 -28.02
N ARG A 173 -4.41 -10.75 -27.69
CA ARG A 173 -4.24 -11.74 -26.64
C ARG A 173 -4.76 -11.24 -25.29
N GLU A 174 -4.38 -10.04 -24.87
CA GLU A 174 -4.76 -9.50 -23.56
C GLU A 174 -6.29 -9.25 -23.49
N ARG A 175 -6.93 -8.79 -24.57
CA ARG A 175 -8.39 -8.68 -24.64
C ARG A 175 -9.07 -10.03 -24.51
N ALA A 176 -8.61 -11.03 -25.23
CA ALA A 176 -9.18 -12.37 -25.21
C ALA A 176 -9.03 -13.04 -23.82
N LEU A 177 -7.98 -12.72 -23.08
CA LEU A 177 -7.70 -13.30 -21.76
C LEU A 177 -8.28 -12.50 -20.59
N ARG A 178 -8.89 -11.35 -20.82
CA ARG A 178 -9.33 -10.41 -19.75
C ARG A 178 -10.27 -11.07 -18.72
N ASN A 179 -11.18 -11.92 -19.19
CA ASN A 179 -12.19 -12.55 -18.35
C ASN A 179 -11.93 -14.05 -18.11
N VAL A 180 -10.73 -14.52 -18.44
CA VAL A 180 -10.39 -15.93 -18.24
C VAL A 180 -10.10 -16.17 -16.75
N LYS A 181 -10.92 -17.02 -16.13
CA LYS A 181 -10.68 -17.52 -14.77
C LYS A 181 -9.77 -18.75 -14.85
N GLY A 182 -8.67 -18.75 -14.11
CA GLY A 182 -7.76 -19.88 -14.05
C GLY A 182 -6.30 -19.53 -14.31
N PHE A 183 -5.50 -20.54 -14.60
CA PHE A 183 -4.09 -20.37 -14.91
C PHE A 183 -3.90 -19.81 -16.32
N ILE A 184 -3.08 -18.78 -16.46
CA ILE A 184 -2.73 -18.19 -17.77
C ILE A 184 -1.21 -18.14 -17.89
N ARG A 185 -0.66 -18.91 -18.82
CA ARG A 185 0.75 -18.81 -19.24
C ARG A 185 0.80 -18.18 -20.62
N ARG A 186 1.27 -16.94 -20.70
CA ARG A 186 1.46 -16.21 -21.95
C ARG A 186 2.73 -16.68 -22.64
N VAL A 187 2.65 -16.98 -23.91
CA VAL A 187 3.77 -17.46 -24.73
C VAL A 187 3.84 -16.72 -26.05
N ARG A 188 4.98 -16.83 -26.73
CA ARG A 188 5.12 -16.48 -28.14
C ARG A 188 5.37 -17.75 -28.96
N VAL A 189 4.79 -17.80 -30.15
CA VAL A 189 4.98 -18.88 -31.11
C VAL A 189 5.38 -18.19 -32.42
N GLY A 190 6.68 -18.14 -32.70
CA GLY A 190 7.24 -17.32 -33.74
C GLY A 190 6.95 -15.82 -33.47
N ASP A 191 6.40 -15.14 -34.46
CA ASP A 191 5.98 -13.73 -34.39
C ASP A 191 4.58 -13.53 -33.75
N LYS A 192 3.87 -14.59 -33.41
CA LYS A 192 2.50 -14.55 -32.90
C LYS A 192 2.44 -14.69 -31.39
N TYR A 193 1.36 -14.17 -30.81
CA TYR A 193 1.07 -14.25 -29.38
C TYR A 193 0.07 -15.34 -29.10
N ALA A 194 0.31 -16.14 -28.06
CA ALA A 194 -0.56 -17.20 -27.64
C ALA A 194 -0.58 -17.33 -26.10
N ALA A 195 -1.43 -18.19 -25.56
CA ALA A 195 -1.42 -18.51 -24.13
C ALA A 195 -1.89 -19.95 -23.90
N TYR A 196 -1.40 -20.56 -22.81
CA TYR A 196 -1.99 -21.74 -22.22
C TYR A 196 -2.98 -21.32 -21.14
N VAL A 197 -4.18 -21.84 -21.18
CA VAL A 197 -5.26 -21.56 -20.24
C VAL A 197 -5.73 -22.89 -19.66
N GLY A 198 -5.78 -22.99 -18.35
CA GLY A 198 -6.23 -24.19 -17.67
C GLY A 198 -6.96 -23.87 -16.37
N PRO A 199 -7.74 -24.80 -15.85
CA PRO A 199 -8.32 -24.65 -14.52
C PRO A 199 -7.20 -24.61 -13.50
N ARG A 200 -7.20 -23.56 -12.67
CA ARG A 200 -6.29 -23.42 -11.56
C ARG A 200 -7.03 -23.81 -10.29
N ARG A 201 -6.71 -24.95 -9.74
CA ARG A 201 -7.13 -25.30 -8.39
C ARG A 201 -5.99 -24.98 -7.43
N VAL A 202 -6.26 -24.10 -6.48
CA VAL A 202 -5.32 -23.66 -5.49
C VAL A 202 -5.86 -24.03 -4.12
N TYR A 203 -5.04 -24.71 -3.34
CA TYR A 203 -5.33 -25.10 -1.97
C TYR A 203 -4.52 -24.26 -1.01
N GLY A 204 -5.07 -23.88 0.11
CA GLY A 204 -4.52 -22.97 1.09
C GLY A 204 -5.45 -21.77 1.31
N PRO A 205 -5.01 -20.74 1.97
CA PRO A 205 -3.63 -20.45 2.38
C PRO A 205 -3.19 -21.14 3.68
N TRP A 206 -1.90 -21.40 3.81
CA TRP A 206 -1.25 -21.79 5.05
C TRP A 206 -0.28 -20.71 5.52
N SER A 207 -0.17 -20.54 6.83
CA SER A 207 0.72 -19.55 7.45
C SER A 207 2.20 -19.94 7.37
N THR A 208 2.50 -21.23 7.27
CA THR A 208 3.87 -21.73 7.20
C THR A 208 4.07 -22.75 6.07
N ALA A 209 5.31 -22.85 5.58
CA ALA A 209 5.69 -23.88 4.62
C ALA A 209 5.52 -25.29 5.18
N ALA A 210 5.77 -25.49 6.48
CA ALA A 210 5.60 -26.77 7.15
C ALA A 210 4.13 -27.22 7.17
N ALA A 211 3.20 -26.33 7.48
CA ALA A 211 1.76 -26.62 7.44
C ALA A 211 1.30 -27.00 6.02
N ARG A 212 1.75 -26.25 5.00
CA ARG A 212 1.51 -26.57 3.60
C ARG A 212 2.03 -27.96 3.24
N ASN A 213 3.28 -28.27 3.63
CA ASN A 213 3.91 -29.55 3.27
C ASN A 213 3.22 -30.74 3.95
N ARG A 214 2.73 -30.60 5.19
CA ARG A 214 1.90 -31.63 5.85
C ARG A 214 0.60 -31.86 5.10
N ALA A 215 -0.07 -30.77 4.67
CA ALA A 215 -1.32 -30.89 3.89
C ALA A 215 -1.11 -31.50 2.50
N LYS A 216 0.09 -31.36 1.93
CA LYS A 216 0.40 -31.82 0.57
C LYS A 216 0.17 -33.31 0.39
N SER A 217 0.76 -34.15 1.24
CA SER A 217 0.65 -35.60 1.14
C SER A 217 -0.80 -36.08 1.26
N VAL A 218 -1.57 -35.46 2.19
CA VAL A 218 -2.99 -35.78 2.35
C VAL A 218 -3.81 -35.41 1.12
N LEU A 219 -3.56 -34.21 0.57
CA LEU A 219 -4.26 -33.75 -0.62
C LEU A 219 -3.88 -34.53 -1.86
N GLU A 220 -2.60 -34.85 -2.07
CA GLU A 220 -2.14 -35.65 -3.21
C GLU A 220 -2.75 -37.05 -3.18
N GLY A 221 -2.87 -37.68 -1.98
CA GLY A 221 -3.55 -38.96 -1.82
C GLY A 221 -5.04 -38.88 -2.15
N ARG A 222 -5.72 -37.80 -1.81
CA ARG A 222 -7.16 -37.63 -2.09
C ARG A 222 -7.48 -37.35 -3.57
N ILE A 223 -6.60 -36.61 -4.25
CA ILE A 223 -6.86 -36.18 -5.64
C ILE A 223 -6.15 -37.05 -6.70
N GLY A 224 -5.27 -37.96 -6.25
CA GLY A 224 -4.52 -38.85 -7.15
C GLY A 224 -3.51 -38.12 -8.05
N ARG A 225 -3.07 -36.91 -7.68
CA ARG A 225 -2.19 -36.08 -8.49
C ARG A 225 -1.18 -35.34 -7.63
N ARG A 226 0.00 -35.05 -8.20
CA ARG A 226 1.03 -34.24 -7.53
C ARG A 226 0.68 -32.76 -7.53
N LEU A 227 0.93 -32.11 -6.39
CA LEU A 227 0.72 -30.67 -6.18
C LEU A 227 2.06 -29.93 -6.18
N ARG A 228 2.10 -28.82 -6.86
CA ARG A 228 3.25 -27.92 -6.88
C ARG A 228 3.17 -26.92 -5.71
N PRO A 229 4.12 -26.94 -4.78
CA PRO A 229 4.15 -25.94 -3.72
C PRO A 229 4.61 -24.58 -4.25
N TYR A 230 3.95 -23.51 -3.85
CA TYR A 230 4.42 -22.15 -4.05
C TYR A 230 4.08 -21.26 -2.85
N SER A 231 4.73 -20.12 -2.77
CA SER A 231 4.42 -19.10 -1.78
C SER A 231 4.15 -17.77 -2.48
N ARG A 232 3.20 -17.03 -1.95
CA ARG A 232 2.86 -15.69 -2.42
C ARG A 232 2.99 -14.72 -1.25
N ALA A 233 3.66 -13.59 -1.49
CA ALA A 233 3.62 -12.47 -0.56
C ALA A 233 2.18 -11.98 -0.43
N VAL A 234 1.67 -11.89 0.79
CA VAL A 234 0.33 -11.34 1.04
C VAL A 234 0.43 -9.85 0.83
N LYS A 235 -0.19 -9.35 -0.22
CA LYS A 235 -0.54 -7.93 -0.27
C LYS A 235 -1.65 -7.74 0.76
N SER A 236 -1.37 -6.99 1.81
CA SER A 236 -2.37 -6.58 2.80
C SER A 236 -3.31 -5.56 2.13
N VAL A 237 -4.35 -6.04 1.49
CA VAL A 237 -5.44 -5.20 0.97
C VAL A 237 -6.71 -6.01 1.11
N THR A 238 -7.64 -5.52 1.89
CA THR A 238 -9.03 -5.98 1.87
C THR A 238 -9.72 -5.38 0.64
N ALA A 239 -10.67 -6.10 0.07
CA ALA A 239 -11.43 -5.65 -1.11
C ALA A 239 -12.14 -4.30 -0.90
N ASP A 240 -12.42 -3.93 0.34
CA ASP A 240 -13.08 -2.67 0.74
C ASP A 240 -12.22 -1.42 0.52
N ASP A 241 -10.89 -1.57 0.40
CA ASP A 241 -10.00 -0.43 0.17
C ASP A 241 -10.02 0.08 -1.28
N MET A 242 -10.62 -0.66 -2.19
CA MET A 242 -10.61 -0.36 -3.63
C MET A 242 -11.81 0.46 -4.11
N GLY A 243 -12.86 0.58 -3.31
CA GLY A 243 -14.13 1.22 -3.71
C GLY A 243 -14.24 2.71 -3.44
N LYS A 244 -13.21 3.37 -2.89
CA LYS A 244 -13.28 4.77 -2.45
C LYS A 244 -12.18 5.68 -3.03
N VAL A 245 -11.68 5.35 -4.20
CA VAL A 245 -10.66 6.16 -4.89
C VAL A 245 -11.32 6.84 -6.08
N ASP A 246 -11.78 8.07 -5.86
CA ASP A 246 -12.10 9.03 -6.93
C ASP A 246 -10.85 9.83 -7.31
#